data_0540ebcc3669f48d3dbcbc33e3798955
#
_entry.id   0540ebcc3669f48d3dbcbc33e3798955
#
_cell.length_a   1.000
_cell.length_b   1.000
_cell.length_c   1.000
_cell.angle_alpha   90.00
_cell.angle_beta   90.00
_cell.angle_gamma   90.00
#
_symmetry.space_group_name_H-M   'P 1'
#
loop_
_entity.id
_entity.type
_entity.pdbx_description
1 polymer ?
#
loop_
_entity_poly.entity_id
_entity_poly.type
_entity_poly.pdbx_seq_one_letter_code
_entity_poly.pdbx_strand_id
1 'polypeptide(L)'
;TTRKKCTTMSKLTVDETVTILADHLKKSGWTIDSFCLGQTHGKDIVASKVNTTLVVEAKATRAGDNSPTKRREHFDSGQIKTHFGKALVKVLDEKYLNPKNKFAIAHPDDKDIRRTIGHLTPFLKTLGIKHFWVSADGTVIEE
;
A
#
# COMPACT_ATOMS: atom_id res chain seq x y z
N THR A 1 9.48 15.80 -21.91
CA THR A 1 8.08 15.93 -21.64
C THR A 1 7.54 14.78 -20.82
N THR A 2 7.24 13.65 -21.46
CA THR A 2 6.67 12.54 -20.70
C THR A 2 7.63 11.98 -19.69
N ARG A 3 8.90 12.05 -19.93
CA ARG A 3 9.88 11.51 -19.00
C ARG A 3 9.82 12.18 -17.65
N LYS A 4 9.60 13.48 -17.64
CA LYS A 4 9.51 14.19 -16.38
C LYS A 4 8.37 13.67 -15.53
N LYS A 5 7.29 13.30 -16.19
CA LYS A 5 6.15 12.79 -15.48
C LYS A 5 6.47 11.48 -14.77
N CYS A 6 7.27 10.65 -15.41
CA CYS A 6 7.63 9.40 -14.78
C CYS A 6 8.38 9.63 -13.48
N THR A 7 9.29 10.61 -13.46
CA THR A 7 10.02 10.93 -12.26
C THR A 7 9.09 11.41 -11.17
N THR A 8 8.17 12.30 -11.52
CA THR A 8 7.23 12.87 -10.57
C THR A 8 6.31 11.79 -10.02
N MET A 9 5.88 10.88 -10.90
CA MET A 9 4.86 9.90 -10.56
C MET A 9 5.36 8.80 -9.65
N SER A 10 6.67 8.67 -9.43
CA SER A 10 7.18 7.63 -8.55
C SER A 10 6.91 7.93 -7.07
N LYS A 11 6.56 9.17 -6.73
CA LYS A 11 6.32 9.56 -5.33
C LYS A 11 4.82 9.65 -5.06
N LEU A 12 4.20 8.50 -4.87
CA LEU A 12 2.75 8.41 -4.68
C LEU A 12 2.35 8.69 -3.25
N THR A 13 1.17 9.30 -3.09
CA THR A 13 0.52 9.41 -1.78
C THR A 13 -0.23 8.12 -1.49
N VAL A 14 -0.74 7.98 -0.26
CA VAL A 14 -1.58 6.83 0.09
C VAL A 14 -2.80 6.78 -0.82
N ASP A 15 -3.47 7.93 -1.01
CA ASP A 15 -4.68 7.97 -1.83
C ASP A 15 -4.42 7.51 -3.26
N GLU A 16 -3.31 7.94 -3.84
CA GLU A 16 -2.94 7.52 -5.18
C GLU A 16 -2.64 6.02 -5.23
N THR A 17 -1.91 5.53 -4.22
CA THR A 17 -1.58 4.11 -4.12
C THR A 17 -2.85 3.26 -4.00
N VAL A 18 -3.77 3.68 -3.13
CA VAL A 18 -5.04 2.96 -2.94
C VAL A 18 -5.86 2.94 -4.22
N THR A 19 -5.95 4.08 -4.90
CA THR A 19 -6.76 4.17 -6.11
C THR A 19 -6.22 3.26 -7.21
N ILE A 20 -4.91 3.27 -7.43
CA ILE A 20 -4.30 2.43 -8.45
C ILE A 20 -4.48 0.95 -8.11
N LEU A 21 -4.22 0.59 -6.85
CA LEU A 21 -4.34 -0.79 -6.43
C LEU A 21 -5.78 -1.30 -6.51
N ALA A 22 -6.74 -0.47 -6.11
CA ALA A 22 -8.14 -0.87 -6.21
C ALA A 22 -8.53 -1.17 -7.65
N ASP A 23 -8.08 -0.33 -8.58
CA ASP A 23 -8.35 -0.55 -10.00
C ASP A 23 -7.71 -1.86 -10.50
N HIS A 24 -6.47 -2.11 -10.09
CA HIS A 24 -5.78 -3.34 -10.43
C HIS A 24 -6.53 -4.58 -9.91
N LEU A 25 -6.99 -4.51 -8.67
CA LEU A 25 -7.73 -5.63 -8.08
C LEU A 25 -9.03 -5.89 -8.81
N LYS A 26 -9.74 -4.83 -9.20
CA LYS A 26 -10.96 -4.99 -9.99
C LYS A 26 -10.67 -5.72 -11.30
N LYS A 27 -9.61 -5.33 -11.99
CA LYS A 27 -9.22 -5.95 -13.24
C LYS A 27 -8.79 -7.40 -13.06
N SER A 28 -8.37 -7.76 -11.85
CA SER A 28 -7.94 -9.12 -11.51
C SER A 28 -9.09 -9.97 -10.99
N GLY A 29 -10.32 -9.47 -11.02
CA GLY A 29 -11.51 -10.24 -10.65
C GLY A 29 -12.00 -10.02 -9.24
N TRP A 30 -11.38 -9.10 -8.48
CA TRP A 30 -11.84 -8.78 -7.13
C TRP A 30 -12.98 -7.78 -7.18
N THR A 31 -13.92 -7.91 -6.26
CA THR A 31 -14.94 -6.89 -6.01
C THR A 31 -14.42 -6.02 -4.88
N ILE A 32 -14.41 -4.70 -5.09
CA ILE A 32 -13.97 -3.78 -4.07
C ILE A 32 -15.17 -3.46 -3.19
N ASP A 33 -15.16 -3.99 -1.95
CA ASP A 33 -16.26 -3.79 -1.02
C ASP A 33 -16.19 -2.41 -0.39
N SER A 34 -14.98 -1.95 -0.08
CA SER A 34 -14.78 -0.60 0.44
C SER A 34 -13.33 -0.19 0.28
N PHE A 35 -13.08 1.11 0.25
CA PHE A 35 -11.74 1.65 0.36
C PHE A 35 -11.83 3.03 1.00
N CYS A 36 -10.74 3.41 1.72
CA CYS A 36 -10.70 4.67 2.45
C CYS A 36 -9.65 5.59 1.85
N LEU A 37 -9.99 6.86 1.75
CA LEU A 37 -9.10 7.90 1.26
C LEU A 37 -9.02 9.02 2.29
N GLY A 38 -7.97 9.82 2.20
CA GLY A 38 -7.79 10.99 3.05
C GLY A 38 -7.48 10.60 4.48
N GLN A 39 -8.06 11.35 5.42
CA GLN A 39 -7.83 11.13 6.84
C GLN A 39 -8.82 10.16 7.46
N THR A 40 -9.61 9.48 6.65
CA THR A 40 -10.60 8.53 7.13
C THR A 40 -9.92 7.35 7.82
N HIS A 41 -10.44 6.97 8.97
CA HIS A 41 -9.95 5.79 9.68
C HIS A 41 -10.63 4.54 9.13
N GLY A 42 -9.90 3.43 9.16
CA GLY A 42 -10.43 2.17 8.69
C GLY A 42 -9.42 1.41 7.87
N LYS A 43 -9.88 0.35 7.23
CA LYS A 43 -9.03 -0.44 6.35
C LYS A 43 -8.92 0.26 5.02
N ASP A 44 -7.71 0.30 4.46
CA ASP A 44 -7.48 1.05 3.22
C ASP A 44 -8.24 0.43 2.05
N ILE A 45 -8.20 -0.89 1.90
CA ILE A 45 -9.00 -1.59 0.89
C ILE A 45 -9.55 -2.87 1.50
N VAL A 46 -10.83 -3.15 1.24
CA VAL A 46 -11.43 -4.45 1.51
C VAL A 46 -12.01 -4.95 0.21
N ALA A 47 -11.57 -6.13 -0.23
CA ALA A 47 -11.99 -6.71 -1.49
C ALA A 47 -12.41 -8.15 -1.27
N SER A 48 -13.30 -8.65 -2.12
CA SER A 48 -13.76 -10.02 -2.01
C SER A 48 -13.76 -10.71 -3.36
N LYS A 49 -13.59 -12.05 -3.32
CA LYS A 49 -13.54 -12.87 -4.52
C LYS A 49 -13.87 -14.29 -4.11
N VAL A 50 -15.02 -14.78 -4.55
CA VAL A 50 -15.53 -16.10 -4.19
C VAL A 50 -15.43 -16.27 -2.67
N ASN A 51 -15.66 -16.60 -1.82
CA ASN A 51 -15.60 -16.75 -0.36
C ASN A 51 -14.31 -16.29 0.29
N THR A 52 -13.55 -15.41 -0.38
CA THR A 52 -12.28 -14.90 0.15
C THR A 52 -12.38 -13.40 0.32
N THR A 53 -11.94 -12.89 1.48
CA THR A 53 -11.85 -11.46 1.74
C THR A 53 -10.38 -11.08 1.86
N LEU A 54 -9.98 -10.04 1.12
CA LEU A 54 -8.62 -9.48 1.16
C LEU A 54 -8.68 -8.12 1.81
N VAL A 55 -7.85 -7.91 2.83
CA VAL A 55 -7.73 -6.64 3.51
C VAL A 55 -6.34 -6.10 3.23
N VAL A 56 -6.25 -4.88 2.73
CA VAL A 56 -4.97 -4.27 2.36
C VAL A 56 -4.74 -3.02 3.19
N GLU A 57 -3.50 -2.88 3.66
CA GLU A 57 -3.03 -1.67 4.29
C GLU A 57 -2.01 -1.03 3.36
N ALA A 58 -2.25 0.22 2.94
CA ALA A 58 -1.38 0.91 2.00
C ALA A 58 -0.57 2.00 2.69
N LYS A 59 0.66 2.18 2.23
CA LYS A 59 1.55 3.22 2.72
C LYS A 59 2.08 4.03 1.53
N ALA A 60 2.70 5.17 1.82
CA ALA A 60 3.06 6.14 0.79
C ALA A 60 4.55 6.47 0.81
N THR A 61 4.97 7.23 -0.20
CA THR A 61 6.33 7.81 -0.23
C THR A 61 6.35 9.23 0.30
N ARG A 62 5.19 9.87 0.37
CA ARG A 62 5.08 11.24 0.85
C ARG A 62 3.72 11.48 1.47
N ALA A 63 3.63 12.54 2.28
CA ALA A 63 2.37 12.91 2.90
C ALA A 63 1.36 13.36 1.84
N GLY A 64 0.09 13.20 2.15
CA GLY A 64 -0.97 13.67 1.28
C GLY A 64 -0.95 15.19 1.15
N ASP A 65 -1.55 15.71 0.08
CA ASP A 65 -1.50 17.12 -0.22
C ASP A 65 -2.16 17.99 0.86
N ASN A 66 -3.10 17.43 1.60
CA ASN A 66 -3.79 18.17 2.66
C ASN A 66 -3.22 17.88 4.04
N SER A 67 -2.10 17.20 4.13
CA SER A 67 -1.52 16.86 5.42
C SER A 67 -0.85 18.09 6.03
N PRO A 68 -1.03 18.32 7.34
CA PRO A 68 -0.35 19.43 8.00
C PRO A 68 1.15 19.21 8.13
N THR A 69 1.63 17.99 7.91
CA THR A 69 3.05 17.68 8.00
C THR A 69 3.74 17.68 6.64
N LYS A 70 3.08 18.19 5.61
CA LYS A 70 3.63 18.20 4.26
C LYS A 70 4.68 19.27 4.11
N ARG A 71 5.83 19.07 4.71
CA ARG A 71 6.97 19.94 4.53
C ARG A 71 8.01 19.34 3.60
N ARG A 72 7.98 18.03 3.43
CA ARG A 72 8.92 17.29 2.61
C ARG A 72 8.20 16.74 1.42
N GLU A 73 8.92 16.65 0.32
CA GLU A 73 8.34 16.06 -0.88
C GLU A 73 8.16 14.55 -0.74
N HIS A 74 8.94 13.94 0.14
CA HIS A 74 8.86 12.50 0.35
C HIS A 74 9.37 12.15 1.74
N PHE A 75 9.08 10.94 2.19
CA PHE A 75 9.51 10.46 3.49
C PHE A 75 10.97 9.99 3.44
N ASP A 76 11.69 10.20 4.56
CA ASP A 76 13.04 9.66 4.70
C ASP A 76 12.97 8.18 5.12
N SER A 77 14.14 7.53 5.22
CA SER A 77 14.17 6.09 5.53
C SER A 77 13.60 5.78 6.91
N GLY A 78 13.80 6.67 7.89
CA GLY A 78 13.22 6.45 9.21
C GLY A 78 11.70 6.47 9.18
N GLN A 79 11.14 7.41 8.42
CA GLN A 79 9.68 7.48 8.27
C GLN A 79 9.14 6.26 7.51
N ILE A 80 9.86 5.81 6.48
CA ILE A 80 9.46 4.62 5.72
C ILE A 80 9.42 3.41 6.65
N LYS A 81 10.45 3.21 7.47
CA LYS A 81 10.48 2.09 8.42
C LYS A 81 9.36 2.18 9.45
N THR A 82 9.13 3.39 9.97
CA THR A 82 8.06 3.59 10.96
C THR A 82 6.71 3.26 10.35
N HIS A 83 6.45 3.72 9.13
CA HIS A 83 5.17 3.46 8.47
C HIS A 83 5.02 1.98 8.16
N PHE A 84 6.08 1.31 7.73
CA PHE A 84 6.04 -0.12 7.49
C PHE A 84 5.72 -0.88 8.77
N GLY A 85 6.38 -0.51 9.89
CA GLY A 85 6.11 -1.15 11.17
C GLY A 85 4.68 -0.99 11.62
N LYS A 86 4.13 0.22 11.46
CA LYS A 86 2.73 0.47 11.81
C LYS A 86 1.78 -0.35 10.94
N ALA A 87 2.07 -0.44 9.64
CA ALA A 87 1.25 -1.26 8.75
C ALA A 87 1.29 -2.72 9.16
N LEU A 88 2.48 -3.21 9.49
CA LEU A 88 2.64 -4.60 9.89
C LEU A 88 1.85 -4.92 11.15
N VAL A 89 1.96 -4.08 12.17
CA VAL A 89 1.23 -4.29 13.42
C VAL A 89 -0.28 -4.28 13.16
N LYS A 90 -0.73 -3.31 12.37
CA LYS A 90 -2.16 -3.20 12.07
C LYS A 90 -2.68 -4.45 11.35
N VAL A 91 -1.92 -4.95 10.39
CA VAL A 91 -2.30 -6.15 9.65
C VAL A 91 -2.31 -7.37 10.57
N LEU A 92 -1.31 -7.48 11.44
CA LEU A 92 -1.26 -8.62 12.37
C LEU A 92 -2.41 -8.58 13.37
N ASP A 93 -2.80 -7.38 13.85
CA ASP A 93 -3.97 -7.25 14.70
C ASP A 93 -5.24 -7.72 13.98
N GLU A 94 -5.40 -7.29 12.72
CA GLU A 94 -6.55 -7.70 11.93
C GLU A 94 -6.55 -9.21 11.68
N LYS A 95 -5.39 -9.77 11.43
CA LYS A 95 -5.26 -11.20 11.20
C LYS A 95 -5.64 -11.99 12.47
N TYR A 96 -5.26 -11.47 13.62
CA TYR A 96 -5.62 -12.08 14.89
C TYR A 96 -7.16 -12.12 15.06
N LEU A 97 -7.82 -11.00 14.70
CA LEU A 97 -9.26 -10.91 14.86
C LEU A 97 -10.03 -11.67 13.77
N ASN A 98 -9.48 -11.75 12.58
CA ASN A 98 -10.17 -12.37 11.44
C ASN A 98 -9.20 -13.30 10.67
N PRO A 99 -8.80 -14.42 11.28
CA PRO A 99 -7.74 -15.25 10.70
C PRO A 99 -8.09 -15.89 9.37
N LYS A 100 -9.37 -15.91 8.99
CA LYS A 100 -9.78 -16.50 7.72
C LYS A 100 -9.59 -15.54 6.55
N ASN A 101 -9.42 -14.25 6.81
CA ASN A 101 -9.21 -13.27 5.74
C ASN A 101 -7.79 -13.38 5.20
N LYS A 102 -7.61 -12.87 3.99
CA LYS A 102 -6.29 -12.66 3.41
C LYS A 102 -5.85 -11.25 3.70
N PHE A 103 -4.55 -11.05 3.81
CA PHE A 103 -4.00 -9.75 4.19
C PHE A 103 -2.87 -9.36 3.27
N ALA A 104 -2.72 -8.07 3.03
CA ALA A 104 -1.64 -7.54 2.21
C ALA A 104 -1.22 -6.16 2.71
N ILE A 105 0.02 -5.82 2.40
CA ILE A 105 0.55 -4.47 2.59
C ILE A 105 0.97 -3.98 1.21
N ALA A 106 0.68 -2.74 0.90
CA ALA A 106 1.01 -2.14 -0.38
C ALA A 106 1.88 -0.91 -0.20
N HIS A 107 2.87 -0.78 -1.06
CA HIS A 107 3.74 0.38 -1.11
C HIS A 107 3.89 0.84 -2.55
N PRO A 108 4.11 2.14 -2.78
CA PRO A 108 4.55 2.59 -4.09
C PRO A 108 5.84 1.89 -4.50
N ASP A 109 5.97 1.56 -5.79
CA ASP A 109 7.18 0.96 -6.30
C ASP A 109 8.21 2.07 -6.51
N ASP A 110 8.88 2.42 -5.44
CA ASP A 110 9.80 3.53 -5.35
C ASP A 110 11.15 3.02 -4.88
N LYS A 111 12.22 3.53 -5.49
CA LYS A 111 13.55 3.00 -5.17
C LYS A 111 13.96 3.24 -3.72
N ASP A 112 13.50 4.33 -3.11
CA ASP A 112 13.83 4.61 -1.71
C ASP A 112 13.13 3.61 -0.79
N ILE A 113 11.87 3.29 -1.08
CA ILE A 113 11.16 2.29 -0.30
C ILE A 113 11.79 0.92 -0.53
N ARG A 114 12.09 0.56 -1.76
CA ARG A 114 12.72 -0.72 -2.04
C ARG A 114 14.06 -0.86 -1.33
N ARG A 115 14.85 0.21 -1.32
CA ARG A 115 16.14 0.19 -0.63
C ARG A 115 15.96 0.02 0.88
N THR A 116 14.93 0.65 1.43
CA THR A 116 14.73 0.70 2.89
C THR A 116 14.09 -0.57 3.42
N ILE A 117 13.06 -1.10 2.76
CA ILE A 117 12.30 -2.24 3.30
C ILE A 117 12.14 -3.40 2.31
N GLY A 118 12.67 -3.27 1.08
CA GLY A 118 12.48 -4.33 0.08
C GLY A 118 13.03 -5.68 0.49
N HIS A 119 14.12 -5.67 1.26
CA HIS A 119 14.70 -6.93 1.75
C HIS A 119 13.87 -7.58 2.85
N LEU A 120 12.88 -6.85 3.39
CA LEU A 120 12.02 -7.36 4.45
C LEU A 120 10.74 -7.98 3.91
N THR A 121 10.32 -7.60 2.70
CA THR A 121 9.02 -8.06 2.18
C THR A 121 8.95 -9.58 2.02
N PRO A 122 10.04 -10.30 1.69
CA PRO A 122 9.94 -11.77 1.62
C PRO A 122 9.50 -12.41 2.93
N PHE A 123 9.80 -11.78 4.07
CA PHE A 123 9.40 -12.34 5.36
C PHE A 123 7.89 -12.24 5.59
N LEU A 124 7.22 -11.35 4.88
CA LEU A 124 5.76 -11.22 5.00
C LEU A 124 5.06 -12.51 4.58
N LYS A 125 5.61 -13.22 3.59
CA LYS A 125 5.03 -14.48 3.15
C LYS A 125 4.98 -15.50 4.28
N THR A 126 5.99 -15.52 5.12
CA THR A 126 6.02 -16.47 6.24
C THR A 126 4.93 -16.15 7.27
N LEU A 127 4.44 -14.93 7.25
CA LEU A 127 3.34 -14.50 8.14
C LEU A 127 1.99 -14.58 7.44
N GLY A 128 1.97 -15.05 6.19
CA GLY A 128 0.72 -15.12 5.43
C GLY A 128 0.25 -13.77 4.91
N ILE A 129 1.16 -12.83 4.71
CA ILE A 129 0.84 -11.48 4.25
C ILE A 129 1.42 -11.28 2.86
N LYS A 130 0.58 -10.83 1.91
CA LYS A 130 1.04 -10.51 0.57
C LYS A 130 1.62 -9.11 0.55
N HIS A 131 2.43 -8.82 -0.45
CA HIS A 131 2.93 -7.46 -0.66
C HIS A 131 2.69 -7.03 -2.10
N PHE A 132 2.21 -5.80 -2.27
CA PHE A 132 2.00 -5.20 -3.59
C PHE A 132 2.91 -3.99 -3.77
N TRP A 133 3.64 -3.98 -4.88
CA TRP A 133 4.39 -2.80 -5.33
C TRP A 133 3.56 -2.11 -6.39
N VAL A 134 3.22 -0.84 -6.15
CA VAL A 134 2.26 -0.10 -6.97
C VAL A 134 2.98 1.03 -7.71
N SER A 135 2.86 1.06 -9.04
CA SER A 135 3.49 2.08 -9.87
C SER A 135 2.46 3.08 -10.38
N ALA A 136 2.91 4.31 -10.60
CA ALA A 136 2.03 5.38 -11.05
C ALA A 136 1.40 5.10 -12.43
N ASP A 137 2.06 4.27 -13.24
CA ASP A 137 1.52 3.91 -14.56
C ASP A 137 0.44 2.82 -14.48
N GLY A 138 0.10 2.37 -13.29
CA GLY A 138 -0.92 1.35 -13.10
C GLY A 138 -0.38 -0.06 -12.95
N THR A 139 0.93 -0.25 -13.09
CA THR A 139 1.54 -1.56 -12.93
C THR A 139 1.57 -1.94 -11.45
N VAL A 140 1.18 -3.16 -11.13
CA VAL A 140 1.21 -3.66 -9.76
C VAL A 140 1.90 -5.02 -9.76
N ILE A 141 2.90 -5.16 -8.89
CA ILE A 141 3.65 -6.40 -8.73
C ILE A 141 3.31 -7.01 -7.38
N GLU A 142 2.85 -8.24 -7.39
CA GLU A 142 2.56 -8.98 -6.16
C GLU A 142 3.77 -9.87 -5.82
N GLU A 143 4.21 -9.75 -4.57
CA GLU A 143 5.32 -10.57 -4.09
C GLU A 143 5.00 -11.29 -2.81
#